data_d9d36dabe7ace988128ac8b9ba308ee9
#
_entry.id   d9d36dabe7ace988128ac8b9ba308ee9
#
_cell.length_a   1.000
_cell.length_b   1.000
_cell.length_c   1.000
_cell.angle_alpha   90.00
_cell.angle_beta   90.00
_cell.angle_gamma   90.00
#
_symmetry.space_group_name_H-M   'P 1'
#
loop_
_entity.id
_entity.type
_entity.pdbx_description
1 polymer ?
#
loop_
_entity_poly.entity_id
_entity_poly.type
_entity_poly.pdbx_seq_one_letter_code
_entity_poly.pdbx_strand_id
1 'polypeptide(L)'
;MMARKPKKSDTTTKPADTGTTTGYEAKLWQMADALRGSMDAAEYKHVVLGLIFLKYISDAFEEKHALLESEQAQGADPEDPDEYRAENIFWVPPEARWAHLKAQARQPTIGQLVDHAMDGIERDNPILKDVLPKNYARPALDKQRLGQLIDMISDIKVGDEAARSKDVLGRVYEYFLSQFASAEGKKGGEFYTPRCVVKLLVEMLEPYQGRVYDPCCGSSGMFVQSVEFIRAHATGNGNGRKTPKGSKADISIYGQESNHTTWRLAKMNLAIRGIEGQIAHGDSFHNDCHPDLRADFILANPPFNVSDWGGERLTEDKRWQYGTPPKGNANFGWVQHMVHHLAPRGVAGFVLANGSMSSNQSGEGEIRKNLIEADLVDCMVALPGQLFYSTQIPACLWFLARDRRVQPSPSGREAGMSPKLPLPWRERAGVRGNGFRDRRGEILFIDARKLGRMVDRTHRELTDEDIVRLADTYHTWRKSLPLLKSPSPLEGEGWGEGARSYTDVPGFCKSATLEEVRKHGHVLTPGRYVGAEAQEEDSEPFEAKMKRLTTQLREQQAEAAKLDEAITANLRALGFGDQR
;
A
#
# COMPACT_ATOMS: atom_id res chain seq x y z
N MET A 1 -0.25 -70.68 5.26
CA MET A 1 -1.22 -69.65 5.01
C MET A 1 -1.10 -68.59 6.11
N MET A 2 -0.39 -67.51 5.85
CA MET A 2 -0.26 -66.35 6.79
C MET A 2 -0.80 -65.12 6.12
N ALA A 3 -1.83 -64.54 6.69
CA ALA A 3 -2.51 -63.37 6.20
C ALA A 3 -1.68 -62.09 6.43
N ARG A 4 -1.44 -61.31 5.37
CA ARG A 4 -0.81 -59.98 5.40
C ARG A 4 -1.83 -58.93 5.91
N LYS A 5 -1.43 -58.16 6.95
CA LYS A 5 -2.12 -56.97 7.41
C LYS A 5 -2.02 -55.84 6.39
N PRO A 6 -3.05 -55.00 6.17
CA PRO A 6 -2.98 -53.85 5.30
C PRO A 6 -2.23 -52.70 5.96
N LYS A 7 -1.40 -51.98 5.17
CA LYS A 7 -0.73 -50.74 5.53
C LYS A 7 -1.75 -49.59 5.72
N LYS A 8 -1.61 -48.84 6.82
CA LYS A 8 -2.26 -47.57 7.04
C LYS A 8 -1.78 -46.57 5.98
N SER A 9 -2.71 -45.95 5.28
CA SER A 9 -2.49 -44.79 4.42
C SER A 9 -2.32 -43.56 5.28
N ASP A 10 -1.17 -42.93 5.23
CA ASP A 10 -0.94 -41.57 5.73
C ASP A 10 -1.73 -40.60 4.85
N THR A 11 -2.78 -40.06 5.39
CA THR A 11 -3.50 -38.88 4.83
C THR A 11 -2.73 -37.63 5.23
N THR A 12 -1.79 -37.21 4.41
CA THR A 12 -1.28 -35.84 4.42
C THR A 12 -2.41 -34.93 3.94
N THR A 13 -3.00 -34.24 4.87
CA THR A 13 -3.91 -33.09 4.60
C THR A 13 -3.12 -32.03 3.84
N LYS A 14 -3.43 -31.89 2.55
CA LYS A 14 -3.03 -30.72 1.76
C LYS A 14 -3.64 -29.46 2.40
N PRO A 15 -2.89 -28.35 2.48
CA PRO A 15 -3.49 -27.07 2.86
C PRO A 15 -4.59 -26.70 1.86
N ALA A 16 -5.67 -26.13 2.37
CA ALA A 16 -6.81 -25.68 1.56
C ALA A 16 -6.33 -24.72 0.46
N ASP A 17 -6.65 -25.09 -0.77
CA ASP A 17 -6.39 -24.33 -1.99
C ASP A 17 -7.30 -23.10 -2.00
N THR A 18 -6.76 -21.93 -1.64
CA THR A 18 -7.41 -20.62 -1.76
C THR A 18 -7.16 -19.98 -3.13
N GLY A 19 -6.95 -20.75 -4.19
CA GLY A 19 -6.38 -20.24 -5.41
C GLY A 19 -6.94 -20.76 -6.74
N THR A 20 -8.23 -20.63 -7.01
CA THR A 20 -8.74 -20.80 -8.39
C THR A 20 -8.48 -19.58 -9.29
N THR A 21 -8.04 -18.45 -8.75
CA THR A 21 -7.77 -17.19 -9.47
C THR A 21 -6.33 -17.03 -9.96
N THR A 22 -5.33 -17.56 -9.26
CA THR A 22 -3.90 -17.37 -9.58
C THR A 22 -3.46 -17.88 -10.95
N GLY A 23 -4.13 -18.89 -11.51
CA GLY A 23 -3.82 -19.40 -12.85
C GLY A 23 -4.30 -18.50 -13.98
N TYR A 24 -5.37 -17.74 -13.77
CA TYR A 24 -5.99 -16.90 -14.79
C TYR A 24 -5.25 -15.57 -14.95
N GLU A 25 -4.93 -14.93 -13.85
CA GLU A 25 -4.15 -13.68 -13.81
C GLU A 25 -2.78 -13.85 -14.45
N ALA A 26 -2.09 -14.97 -14.17
CA ALA A 26 -0.80 -15.29 -14.77
C ALA A 26 -0.92 -15.54 -16.29
N LYS A 27 -2.00 -16.15 -16.77
CA LYS A 27 -2.24 -16.37 -18.19
C LYS A 27 -2.54 -15.07 -18.94
N LEU A 28 -3.33 -14.18 -18.35
CA LEU A 28 -3.57 -12.83 -18.86
C LEU A 28 -2.25 -12.04 -18.93
N TRP A 29 -1.41 -12.14 -17.90
CA TRP A 29 -0.12 -11.49 -17.91
C TRP A 29 0.78 -11.98 -19.04
N GLN A 30 0.88 -13.29 -19.25
CA GLN A 30 1.68 -13.86 -20.34
C GLN A 30 1.28 -13.33 -21.72
N MET A 31 -0.04 -13.14 -21.96
CA MET A 31 -0.49 -12.60 -23.23
C MET A 31 -0.33 -11.08 -23.33
N ALA A 32 -0.51 -10.35 -22.25
CA ALA A 32 -0.17 -8.95 -22.20
C ALA A 32 1.34 -8.75 -22.46
N ASP A 33 2.19 -9.58 -21.85
CA ASP A 33 3.64 -9.53 -22.06
C ASP A 33 4.05 -9.87 -23.51
N ALA A 34 3.24 -10.63 -24.23
CA ALA A 34 3.44 -10.87 -25.67
C ALA A 34 3.30 -9.59 -26.54
N LEU A 35 2.60 -8.56 -26.06
CA LEU A 35 2.55 -7.24 -26.72
C LEU A 35 3.85 -6.45 -26.54
N ARG A 36 4.62 -6.76 -25.50
CA ARG A 36 5.86 -6.07 -25.14
C ARG A 36 6.93 -6.08 -26.24
N GLY A 37 6.94 -7.11 -27.09
CA GLY A 37 7.94 -7.23 -28.16
C GLY A 37 7.90 -6.13 -29.24
N SER A 38 6.85 -5.29 -29.26
CA SER A 38 6.64 -4.24 -30.26
C SER A 38 6.46 -2.83 -29.66
N MET A 39 6.50 -2.69 -28.33
CA MET A 39 6.23 -1.42 -27.64
C MET A 39 7.10 -1.23 -26.39
N ASP A 40 7.28 0.02 -25.96
CA ASP A 40 7.89 0.33 -24.65
C ASP A 40 7.00 -0.20 -23.52
N ALA A 41 7.63 -0.65 -22.42
CA ALA A 41 6.95 -1.21 -21.25
C ALA A 41 5.91 -0.25 -20.66
N ALA A 42 6.21 1.05 -20.64
CA ALA A 42 5.28 2.08 -20.18
C ALA A 42 4.04 2.21 -21.08
N GLU A 43 4.17 1.99 -22.38
CA GLU A 43 3.08 2.16 -23.34
C GLU A 43 2.11 0.98 -23.37
N TYR A 44 2.61 -0.27 -23.35
CA TYR A 44 1.71 -1.42 -23.41
C TYR A 44 0.88 -1.59 -22.13
N LYS A 45 1.38 -1.16 -20.98
CA LYS A 45 0.65 -1.12 -19.70
C LYS A 45 -0.68 -0.35 -19.86
N HIS A 46 -0.67 0.81 -20.53
CA HIS A 46 -1.88 1.61 -20.73
C HIS A 46 -2.88 0.95 -21.66
N VAL A 47 -2.40 0.27 -22.70
CA VAL A 47 -3.24 -0.51 -23.60
C VAL A 47 -4.01 -1.59 -22.84
N VAL A 48 -3.30 -2.37 -22.03
CA VAL A 48 -3.90 -3.49 -21.28
C VAL A 48 -4.85 -2.99 -20.19
N LEU A 49 -4.37 -2.05 -19.35
CA LEU A 49 -5.17 -1.52 -18.25
C LEU A 49 -6.39 -0.74 -18.73
N GLY A 50 -6.28 -0.03 -19.87
CA GLY A 50 -7.41 0.64 -20.48
C GLY A 50 -8.49 -0.33 -20.98
N LEU A 51 -8.10 -1.46 -21.59
CA LEU A 51 -9.06 -2.50 -22.00
C LEU A 51 -9.74 -3.18 -20.80
N ILE A 52 -8.97 -3.48 -19.74
CA ILE A 52 -9.54 -4.05 -18.50
C ILE A 52 -10.53 -3.07 -17.87
N PHE A 53 -10.20 -1.77 -17.87
CA PHE A 53 -11.09 -0.73 -17.39
C PHE A 53 -12.37 -0.65 -18.22
N LEU A 54 -12.25 -0.64 -19.56
CA LEU A 54 -13.37 -0.60 -20.47
C LEU A 54 -14.31 -1.81 -20.28
N LYS A 55 -13.74 -3.00 -20.14
CA LYS A 55 -14.52 -4.21 -19.82
C LYS A 55 -15.26 -4.07 -18.50
N TYR A 56 -14.58 -3.56 -17.45
CA TYR A 56 -15.18 -3.37 -16.13
C TYR A 56 -16.40 -2.43 -16.18
N ILE A 57 -16.26 -1.26 -16.80
CA ILE A 57 -17.37 -0.29 -16.86
C ILE A 57 -18.51 -0.79 -17.75
N SER A 58 -18.19 -1.53 -18.83
CA SER A 58 -19.21 -2.13 -19.70
C SER A 58 -19.99 -3.22 -18.98
N ASP A 59 -19.33 -4.09 -18.19
CA ASP A 59 -20.02 -5.13 -17.43
C ASP A 59 -20.93 -4.54 -16.34
N ALA A 60 -20.44 -3.51 -15.64
CA ALA A 60 -21.25 -2.81 -14.64
C ALA A 60 -22.47 -2.11 -15.27
N PHE A 61 -22.30 -1.55 -16.47
CA PHE A 61 -23.38 -0.97 -17.26
C PHE A 61 -24.39 -2.03 -17.69
N GLU A 62 -23.94 -3.12 -18.31
CA GLU A 62 -24.82 -4.20 -18.82
C GLU A 62 -25.65 -4.83 -17.69
N GLU A 63 -25.06 -5.02 -16.50
CA GLU A 63 -25.77 -5.52 -15.32
C GLU A 63 -26.92 -4.58 -14.92
N LYS A 64 -26.66 -3.26 -14.83
CA LYS A 64 -27.69 -2.28 -14.50
C LYS A 64 -28.72 -2.14 -15.62
N HIS A 65 -28.29 -2.18 -16.87
CA HIS A 65 -29.16 -2.14 -18.05
C HIS A 65 -30.18 -3.27 -18.03
N ALA A 66 -29.74 -4.51 -17.80
CA ALA A 66 -30.62 -5.66 -17.70
C ALA A 66 -31.61 -5.55 -16.52
N LEU A 67 -31.19 -4.96 -15.39
CA LEU A 67 -32.08 -4.67 -14.27
C LEU A 67 -33.17 -3.68 -14.68
N LEU A 68 -32.79 -2.53 -15.27
CA LEU A 68 -33.72 -1.51 -15.74
C LEU A 68 -34.68 -2.04 -16.81
N GLU A 69 -34.21 -2.91 -17.73
CA GLU A 69 -35.09 -3.61 -18.67
C GLU A 69 -36.17 -4.43 -17.96
N SER A 70 -35.83 -5.10 -16.85
CA SER A 70 -36.79 -5.87 -16.08
C SER A 70 -37.80 -4.98 -15.32
N GLU A 71 -37.45 -3.73 -15.07
CA GLU A 71 -38.23 -2.75 -14.31
C GLU A 71 -38.97 -1.72 -15.21
N GLN A 72 -38.88 -1.84 -16.54
CA GLN A 72 -39.58 -0.94 -17.49
C GLN A 72 -41.06 -0.80 -17.22
N ALA A 73 -41.72 -1.89 -16.83
CA ALA A 73 -43.15 -1.88 -16.47
C ALA A 73 -43.45 -1.00 -15.24
N GLN A 74 -42.42 -0.66 -14.44
CA GLN A 74 -42.48 0.19 -13.26
C GLN A 74 -42.05 1.64 -13.55
N GLY A 75 -41.69 1.94 -14.80
CA GLY A 75 -41.33 3.27 -15.27
C GLY A 75 -39.83 3.53 -15.39
N ALA A 76 -38.97 2.49 -15.23
CA ALA A 76 -37.52 2.61 -15.44
C ALA A 76 -37.20 2.79 -16.95
N ASP A 77 -36.20 3.63 -17.26
CA ASP A 77 -35.71 3.84 -18.61
C ASP A 77 -34.26 3.36 -18.75
N PRO A 78 -34.02 2.20 -19.41
CA PRO A 78 -32.67 1.66 -19.60
C PRO A 78 -31.72 2.56 -20.43
N GLU A 79 -32.27 3.50 -21.21
CA GLU A 79 -31.47 4.41 -22.04
C GLU A 79 -31.33 5.82 -21.41
N ASP A 80 -31.81 6.04 -20.18
CA ASP A 80 -31.57 7.28 -19.43
C ASP A 80 -30.24 7.22 -18.68
N PRO A 81 -29.23 8.06 -19.03
CA PRO A 81 -27.94 8.10 -18.34
C PRO A 81 -28.03 8.44 -16.84
N ASP A 82 -29.08 9.12 -16.39
CA ASP A 82 -29.23 9.56 -15.00
C ASP A 82 -29.56 8.39 -14.08
N GLU A 83 -30.22 7.33 -14.57
CA GLU A 83 -30.46 6.08 -13.83
C GLU A 83 -29.14 5.37 -13.43
N TYR A 84 -28.10 5.50 -14.25
CA TYR A 84 -26.76 4.93 -13.99
C TYR A 84 -25.94 5.83 -13.07
N ARG A 85 -25.97 7.15 -13.30
CA ARG A 85 -25.24 8.13 -12.50
C ARG A 85 -25.69 8.14 -11.05
N ALA A 86 -26.99 7.93 -10.80
CA ALA A 86 -27.55 7.85 -9.44
C ALA A 86 -26.90 6.75 -8.58
N GLU A 87 -26.43 5.67 -9.22
CA GLU A 87 -25.74 4.54 -8.58
C GLU A 87 -24.21 4.55 -8.77
N ASN A 88 -23.63 5.67 -9.27
CA ASN A 88 -22.21 5.78 -9.61
C ASN A 88 -21.75 4.72 -10.64
N ILE A 89 -22.60 4.39 -11.61
CA ILE A 89 -22.29 3.55 -12.77
C ILE A 89 -22.04 4.48 -13.95
N PHE A 90 -20.97 4.22 -14.70
CA PHE A 90 -20.67 4.99 -15.89
C PHE A 90 -21.63 4.64 -17.03
N TRP A 91 -22.12 5.67 -17.71
CA TRP A 91 -22.87 5.47 -18.94
C TRP A 91 -21.95 4.96 -20.05
N VAL A 92 -22.36 3.89 -20.72
CA VAL A 92 -21.62 3.31 -21.86
C VAL A 92 -22.46 3.41 -23.12
N PRO A 93 -22.13 4.32 -24.05
CA PRO A 93 -22.89 4.45 -25.29
C PRO A 93 -22.80 3.18 -26.14
N PRO A 94 -23.79 2.88 -27.01
CA PRO A 94 -23.90 1.61 -27.72
C PRO A 94 -22.64 1.20 -28.49
N GLU A 95 -21.94 2.15 -29.11
CA GLU A 95 -20.70 1.94 -29.86
C GLU A 95 -19.50 1.58 -28.96
N ALA A 96 -19.59 1.85 -27.67
CA ALA A 96 -18.54 1.56 -26.68
C ALA A 96 -18.82 0.32 -25.82
N ARG A 97 -20.00 -0.30 -25.95
CA ARG A 97 -20.35 -1.52 -25.20
C ARG A 97 -19.40 -2.67 -25.57
N TRP A 98 -18.97 -3.42 -24.57
CA TRP A 98 -17.96 -4.47 -24.76
C TRP A 98 -18.37 -5.52 -25.80
N ALA A 99 -19.65 -5.89 -25.83
CA ALA A 99 -20.20 -6.83 -26.83
C ALA A 99 -19.97 -6.36 -28.27
N HIS A 100 -20.10 -5.04 -28.52
CA HIS A 100 -19.83 -4.45 -29.84
C HIS A 100 -18.35 -4.57 -30.22
N LEU A 101 -17.43 -4.23 -29.33
CA LEU A 101 -15.99 -4.33 -29.56
C LEU A 101 -15.54 -5.79 -29.74
N LYS A 102 -16.06 -6.71 -28.93
CA LYS A 102 -15.79 -8.14 -29.02
C LYS A 102 -16.18 -8.69 -30.39
N ALA A 103 -17.37 -8.34 -30.89
CA ALA A 103 -17.83 -8.78 -32.19
C ALA A 103 -16.91 -8.34 -33.34
N GLN A 104 -16.17 -7.24 -33.16
CA GLN A 104 -15.28 -6.66 -34.15
C GLN A 104 -13.79 -6.84 -33.81
N ALA A 105 -13.45 -7.64 -32.81
CA ALA A 105 -12.08 -7.80 -32.30
C ALA A 105 -11.05 -8.25 -33.37
N ARG A 106 -11.51 -8.96 -34.42
CA ARG A 106 -10.65 -9.46 -35.50
C ARG A 106 -10.54 -8.51 -36.70
N GLN A 107 -11.22 -7.36 -36.68
CA GLN A 107 -11.15 -6.38 -37.76
C GLN A 107 -9.84 -5.59 -37.70
N PRO A 108 -9.24 -5.23 -38.88
CA PRO A 108 -8.06 -4.38 -38.92
C PRO A 108 -8.27 -3.00 -38.25
N THR A 109 -9.51 -2.55 -38.19
CA THR A 109 -9.95 -1.26 -37.64
C THR A 109 -10.18 -1.30 -36.12
N ILE A 110 -9.96 -2.44 -35.46
CA ILE A 110 -10.26 -2.60 -34.00
C ILE A 110 -9.62 -1.52 -33.13
N GLY A 111 -8.39 -1.07 -33.46
CA GLY A 111 -7.75 0.02 -32.73
C GLY A 111 -8.52 1.34 -32.81
N GLN A 112 -9.07 1.68 -33.99
CA GLN A 112 -9.90 2.88 -34.17
C GLN A 112 -11.21 2.76 -33.39
N LEU A 113 -11.82 1.57 -33.40
CA LEU A 113 -13.06 1.30 -32.68
C LEU A 113 -12.87 1.46 -31.17
N VAL A 114 -11.76 0.98 -30.62
CA VAL A 114 -11.44 1.17 -29.20
C VAL A 114 -11.20 2.65 -28.89
N ASP A 115 -10.45 3.38 -29.73
CA ASP A 115 -10.22 4.82 -29.53
C ASP A 115 -11.55 5.61 -29.54
N HIS A 116 -12.45 5.31 -30.49
CA HIS A 116 -13.79 5.92 -30.55
C HIS A 116 -14.66 5.55 -29.35
N ALA A 117 -14.57 4.31 -28.86
CA ALA A 117 -15.27 3.89 -27.66
C ALA A 117 -14.82 4.69 -26.43
N MET A 118 -13.49 4.88 -26.29
CA MET A 118 -12.93 5.71 -25.19
C MET A 118 -13.39 7.18 -25.30
N ASP A 119 -13.41 7.74 -26.51
CA ASP A 119 -13.92 9.10 -26.74
C ASP A 119 -15.41 9.22 -26.39
N GLY A 120 -16.24 8.25 -26.78
CA GLY A 120 -17.66 8.23 -26.45
C GLY A 120 -17.91 8.18 -24.94
N ILE A 121 -17.17 7.32 -24.24
CA ILE A 121 -17.30 7.22 -22.77
C ILE A 121 -16.89 8.52 -22.08
N GLU A 122 -15.77 9.14 -22.48
CA GLU A 122 -15.34 10.42 -21.88
C GLU A 122 -16.31 11.57 -22.18
N ARG A 123 -16.88 11.59 -23.38
CA ARG A 123 -17.89 12.59 -23.77
C ARG A 123 -19.10 12.55 -22.81
N ASP A 124 -19.56 11.34 -22.50
CA ASP A 124 -20.79 11.13 -21.75
C ASP A 124 -20.57 11.02 -20.23
N ASN A 125 -19.30 10.93 -19.77
CA ASN A 125 -18.91 10.90 -18.35
C ASN A 125 -17.83 11.94 -18.03
N PRO A 126 -18.19 13.18 -17.68
CA PRO A 126 -17.24 14.26 -17.47
C PRO A 126 -16.12 13.99 -16.46
N ILE A 127 -16.36 13.12 -15.47
CA ILE A 127 -15.36 12.72 -14.47
C ILE A 127 -14.19 11.94 -15.07
N LEU A 128 -14.39 11.31 -16.23
CA LEU A 128 -13.38 10.56 -16.97
C LEU A 128 -12.70 11.38 -18.06
N LYS A 129 -13.02 12.67 -18.19
CA LYS A 129 -12.44 13.54 -19.21
C LYS A 129 -10.91 13.52 -19.17
N ASP A 130 -10.27 13.26 -20.33
CA ASP A 130 -8.82 13.16 -20.55
C ASP A 130 -8.12 12.03 -19.75
N VAL A 131 -8.90 11.07 -19.21
CA VAL A 131 -8.40 9.96 -18.39
C VAL A 131 -8.10 8.71 -19.22
N LEU A 132 -8.97 8.39 -20.20
CA LEU A 132 -8.88 7.12 -20.91
C LEU A 132 -7.75 7.14 -21.97
N PRO A 133 -7.02 6.03 -22.14
CA PRO A 133 -5.98 5.94 -23.18
C PRO A 133 -6.62 5.87 -24.58
N LYS A 134 -6.08 6.64 -25.53
CA LYS A 134 -6.58 6.76 -26.91
C LYS A 134 -5.45 6.59 -27.92
N ASN A 135 -4.75 5.47 -27.86
CA ASN A 135 -3.60 5.17 -28.69
C ASN A 135 -3.66 3.77 -29.31
N TYR A 136 -4.88 3.23 -29.46
CA TYR A 136 -5.07 1.87 -29.97
C TYR A 136 -4.98 1.79 -31.50
N ALA A 137 -5.27 2.89 -32.22
CA ALA A 137 -5.17 2.97 -33.66
C ALA A 137 -3.73 3.04 -34.19
N ARG A 138 -2.73 3.36 -33.33
CA ARG A 138 -1.33 3.57 -33.74
C ARG A 138 -0.77 2.39 -34.55
N PRO A 139 0.09 2.64 -35.55
CA PRO A 139 0.66 1.59 -36.40
C PRO A 139 1.53 0.58 -35.65
N ALA A 140 2.23 1.02 -34.59
CA ALA A 140 3.11 0.16 -33.80
C ALA A 140 2.36 -0.92 -32.99
N LEU A 141 1.06 -0.76 -32.73
CA LEU A 141 0.23 -1.74 -32.04
C LEU A 141 -0.29 -2.78 -33.04
N ASP A 142 0.12 -4.04 -32.86
CA ASP A 142 -0.36 -5.16 -33.64
C ASP A 142 -1.87 -5.40 -33.39
N LYS A 143 -2.68 -5.20 -34.43
CA LYS A 143 -4.15 -5.29 -34.34
C LYS A 143 -4.65 -6.73 -34.14
N GLN A 144 -3.90 -7.73 -34.59
CA GLN A 144 -4.23 -9.12 -34.37
C GLN A 144 -4.03 -9.51 -32.91
N ARG A 145 -2.91 -9.08 -32.31
CA ARG A 145 -2.66 -9.27 -30.86
C ARG A 145 -3.64 -8.49 -30.00
N LEU A 146 -4.01 -7.27 -30.40
CA LEU A 146 -5.04 -6.48 -29.73
C LEU A 146 -6.38 -7.23 -29.71
N GLY A 147 -6.80 -7.80 -30.87
CA GLY A 147 -8.01 -8.62 -30.95
C GLY A 147 -7.97 -9.85 -30.05
N GLN A 148 -6.83 -10.57 -30.04
CA GLN A 148 -6.64 -11.72 -29.14
C GLN A 148 -6.73 -11.32 -27.66
N LEU A 149 -6.22 -10.15 -27.29
CA LEU A 149 -6.31 -9.63 -25.92
C LEU A 149 -7.77 -9.32 -25.55
N ILE A 150 -8.54 -8.71 -26.48
CA ILE A 150 -9.98 -8.46 -26.29
C ILE A 150 -10.74 -9.79 -26.12
N ASP A 151 -10.49 -10.78 -26.97
CA ASP A 151 -11.09 -12.10 -26.84
C ASP A 151 -10.82 -12.71 -25.46
N MET A 152 -9.59 -12.62 -24.97
CA MET A 152 -9.20 -13.19 -23.69
C MET A 152 -9.76 -12.46 -22.49
N ILE A 153 -9.80 -11.13 -22.53
CA ILE A 153 -10.45 -10.31 -21.49
C ILE A 153 -11.96 -10.64 -21.47
N SER A 154 -12.55 -10.95 -22.64
CA SER A 154 -13.95 -11.38 -22.74
C SER A 154 -14.25 -12.73 -22.09
N ASP A 155 -13.25 -13.61 -22.02
CA ASP A 155 -13.39 -14.94 -21.40
C ASP A 155 -13.24 -14.90 -19.86
N ILE A 156 -12.99 -13.72 -19.27
CA ILE A 156 -13.06 -13.52 -17.83
C ILE A 156 -14.53 -13.73 -17.42
N LYS A 157 -14.90 -14.99 -17.22
CA LYS A 157 -16.20 -15.34 -16.64
C LYS A 157 -16.19 -14.92 -15.19
N VAL A 158 -16.92 -13.90 -14.92
CA VAL A 158 -17.30 -13.52 -13.60
C VAL A 158 -18.43 -14.43 -13.18
N GLY A 159 -18.21 -15.24 -12.14
CA GLY A 159 -19.21 -16.19 -11.66
C GLY A 159 -20.52 -15.49 -11.24
N ASP A 160 -21.61 -16.25 -11.23
CA ASP A 160 -23.03 -15.89 -11.17
C ASP A 160 -23.53 -14.96 -10.03
N GLU A 161 -22.64 -14.20 -9.38
CA GLU A 161 -23.02 -13.18 -8.39
C GLU A 161 -22.36 -11.85 -8.70
N ALA A 162 -23.14 -10.84 -8.98
CA ALA A 162 -22.77 -9.47 -9.34
C ALA A 162 -21.71 -8.80 -8.41
N ALA A 163 -21.66 -9.17 -7.14
CA ALA A 163 -20.67 -8.69 -6.19
C ALA A 163 -19.26 -9.27 -6.42
N ARG A 164 -19.13 -10.43 -7.04
CA ARG A 164 -17.84 -11.08 -7.34
C ARG A 164 -17.18 -10.52 -8.59
N SER A 165 -17.97 -9.97 -9.52
CA SER A 165 -17.44 -9.46 -10.79
C SER A 165 -16.58 -8.22 -10.62
N LYS A 166 -17.11 -7.25 -9.90
CA LYS A 166 -16.41 -5.98 -9.61
C LYS A 166 -15.12 -6.22 -8.82
N ASP A 167 -15.15 -7.18 -7.87
CA ASP A 167 -13.98 -7.52 -7.06
C ASP A 167 -12.89 -8.27 -7.85
N VAL A 168 -13.27 -9.15 -8.78
CA VAL A 168 -12.31 -9.89 -9.62
C VAL A 168 -11.57 -8.95 -10.57
N LEU A 169 -12.28 -8.09 -11.31
CA LEU A 169 -11.65 -7.15 -12.25
C LEU A 169 -10.79 -6.10 -11.51
N GLY A 170 -11.23 -5.64 -10.34
CA GLY A 170 -10.42 -4.79 -9.46
C GLY A 170 -9.11 -5.47 -9.03
N ARG A 171 -9.15 -6.76 -8.66
CA ARG A 171 -7.96 -7.56 -8.33
C ARG A 171 -7.05 -7.79 -9.54
N VAL A 172 -7.62 -8.09 -10.70
CA VAL A 172 -6.87 -8.19 -11.96
C VAL A 172 -6.16 -6.89 -12.27
N TYR A 173 -6.86 -5.75 -12.12
CA TYR A 173 -6.26 -4.43 -12.32
C TYR A 173 -5.07 -4.18 -11.38
N GLU A 174 -5.20 -4.48 -10.09
CA GLU A 174 -4.10 -4.40 -9.11
C GLU A 174 -2.95 -5.34 -9.43
N TYR A 175 -3.25 -6.57 -9.80
CA TYR A 175 -2.24 -7.54 -10.20
C TYR A 175 -1.41 -7.00 -11.37
N PHE A 176 -2.05 -6.45 -12.41
CA PHE A 176 -1.34 -5.84 -13.52
C PHE A 176 -0.52 -4.63 -13.11
N LEU A 177 -1.05 -3.75 -12.25
CA LEU A 177 -0.28 -2.63 -11.72
C LEU A 177 0.98 -3.10 -11.00
N SER A 178 0.90 -4.15 -10.18
CA SER A 178 2.04 -4.71 -9.46
C SER A 178 3.08 -5.35 -10.38
N GLN A 179 2.63 -6.09 -11.42
CA GLN A 179 3.52 -6.71 -12.39
C GLN A 179 4.24 -5.65 -13.25
N PHE A 180 3.54 -4.59 -13.66
CA PHE A 180 4.15 -3.49 -14.39
C PHE A 180 5.19 -2.75 -13.55
N ALA A 181 4.88 -2.48 -12.28
CA ALA A 181 5.83 -1.87 -11.35
C ALA A 181 7.09 -2.73 -11.17
N SER A 182 6.93 -4.04 -11.06
CA SER A 182 8.05 -4.99 -10.99
C SER A 182 8.90 -4.99 -12.27
N ALA A 183 8.27 -4.89 -13.45
CA ALA A 183 8.96 -4.88 -14.73
C ALA A 183 9.70 -3.55 -15.02
N GLU A 184 9.16 -2.41 -14.58
CA GLU A 184 9.71 -1.07 -14.77
C GLU A 184 10.81 -0.72 -13.76
N GLY A 185 10.87 -1.40 -12.63
CA GLY A 185 11.70 -1.10 -11.46
C GLY A 185 13.21 -0.93 -11.68
N LYS A 186 13.71 -1.11 -12.90
CA LYS A 186 15.12 -0.88 -13.25
C LYS A 186 15.39 0.41 -14.06
N LYS A 187 14.37 1.12 -14.55
CA LYS A 187 14.55 2.28 -15.45
C LYS A 187 13.62 3.48 -15.24
N GLY A 188 12.54 3.36 -14.49
CA GLY A 188 11.60 4.46 -14.31
C GLY A 188 11.32 4.68 -12.81
N GLY A 189 11.55 5.87 -12.28
CA GLY A 189 11.42 6.24 -10.87
C GLY A 189 10.01 6.14 -10.25
N GLU A 190 9.11 5.34 -10.81
CA GLU A 190 7.78 5.10 -10.28
C GLU A 190 7.84 3.94 -9.27
N PHE A 191 7.96 4.27 -7.99
CA PHE A 191 7.96 3.29 -6.92
C PHE A 191 6.54 2.86 -6.58
N TYR A 192 6.15 1.66 -7.01
CA TYR A 192 4.95 1.01 -6.50
C TYR A 192 5.16 0.66 -5.01
N THR A 193 4.31 1.19 -4.15
CA THR A 193 4.38 0.89 -2.71
C THR A 193 3.82 -0.51 -2.46
N PRO A 194 4.60 -1.43 -1.86
CA PRO A 194 4.11 -2.77 -1.54
C PRO A 194 2.85 -2.73 -0.67
N ARG A 195 1.88 -3.60 -0.97
CA ARG A 195 0.60 -3.63 -0.27
C ARG A 195 0.73 -3.75 1.25
N CYS A 196 1.68 -4.55 1.73
CA CYS A 196 1.93 -4.71 3.17
C CYS A 196 2.41 -3.41 3.83
N VAL A 197 3.18 -2.57 3.13
CA VAL A 197 3.64 -1.26 3.64
C VAL A 197 2.48 -0.27 3.66
N VAL A 198 1.66 -0.24 2.60
CA VAL A 198 0.45 0.61 2.57
C VAL A 198 -0.50 0.22 3.69
N LYS A 199 -0.77 -1.09 3.85
CA LYS A 199 -1.62 -1.61 4.92
C LYS A 199 -1.10 -1.20 6.29
N LEU A 200 0.22 -1.32 6.53
CA LEU A 200 0.83 -0.90 7.78
C LEU A 200 0.63 0.59 8.06
N LEU A 201 0.85 1.47 7.07
CA LEU A 201 0.62 2.91 7.21
C LEU A 201 -0.83 3.22 7.57
N VAL A 202 -1.78 2.58 6.88
CA VAL A 202 -3.23 2.78 7.08
C VAL A 202 -3.65 2.26 8.46
N GLU A 203 -3.20 1.07 8.87
CA GLU A 203 -3.48 0.50 10.20
C GLU A 203 -2.92 1.37 11.33
N MET A 204 -1.72 1.96 11.15
CA MET A 204 -1.13 2.85 12.16
C MET A 204 -1.82 4.22 12.23
N LEU A 205 -2.26 4.79 11.11
CA LEU A 205 -2.89 6.11 11.07
C LEU A 205 -4.39 6.09 11.33
N GLU A 206 -5.09 5.00 11.00
CA GLU A 206 -6.54 4.83 11.17
C GLU A 206 -7.37 5.99 10.56
N PRO A 207 -7.30 6.24 9.23
CA PRO A 207 -7.97 7.39 8.59
C PRO A 207 -9.48 7.12 8.41
N TYR A 208 -10.25 7.05 9.48
CA TYR A 208 -11.69 6.72 9.43
C TYR A 208 -12.56 7.81 8.80
N GLN A 209 -12.17 9.08 8.92
CA GLN A 209 -12.96 10.22 8.45
C GLN A 209 -12.06 11.46 8.31
N GLY A 210 -12.45 12.40 7.44
CA GLY A 210 -11.73 13.66 7.21
C GLY A 210 -10.98 13.70 5.89
N ARG A 211 -10.05 14.62 5.75
CA ARG A 211 -9.30 14.86 4.51
C ARG A 211 -8.02 14.03 4.51
N VAL A 212 -7.91 13.17 3.50
CA VAL A 212 -6.73 12.31 3.26
C VAL A 212 -5.99 12.86 2.05
N TYR A 213 -4.70 13.11 2.19
CA TYR A 213 -3.87 13.71 1.14
C TYR A 213 -2.62 12.87 0.84
N ASP A 214 -2.30 12.75 -0.45
CA ASP A 214 -1.03 12.22 -0.95
C ASP A 214 -0.49 13.14 -2.04
N PRO A 215 0.64 13.86 -1.78
CA PRO A 215 1.23 14.79 -2.73
C PRO A 215 1.97 14.12 -3.91
N CYS A 216 2.10 12.82 -3.90
CA CYS A 216 2.80 12.02 -4.93
C CYS A 216 2.11 10.66 -5.10
N CYS A 217 0.79 10.70 -5.36
CA CYS A 217 -0.12 9.59 -5.14
C CYS A 217 0.07 8.38 -6.07
N GLY A 218 0.96 8.48 -7.06
CA GLY A 218 1.19 7.38 -7.98
C GLY A 218 -0.12 6.89 -8.61
N SER A 219 -0.34 5.58 -8.57
CA SER A 219 -1.60 4.94 -9.01
C SER A 219 -2.72 4.98 -7.98
N SER A 220 -2.64 5.79 -6.94
CA SER A 220 -3.63 5.94 -5.85
C SER A 220 -3.80 4.72 -4.94
N GLY A 221 -2.77 3.89 -4.81
CA GLY A 221 -2.81 2.69 -3.96
C GLY A 221 -3.07 2.98 -2.48
N MET A 222 -2.53 4.10 -1.95
CA MET A 222 -2.75 4.54 -0.56
C MET A 222 -4.23 4.83 -0.29
N PHE A 223 -4.92 5.49 -1.23
CA PHE A 223 -6.34 5.83 -1.09
C PHE A 223 -7.23 4.59 -1.16
N VAL A 224 -6.93 3.67 -2.08
CA VAL A 224 -7.65 2.40 -2.20
C VAL A 224 -7.61 1.63 -0.89
N GLN A 225 -6.42 1.44 -0.32
CA GLN A 225 -6.25 0.73 0.95
C GLN A 225 -6.91 1.45 2.13
N SER A 226 -6.89 2.79 2.14
CA SER A 226 -7.59 3.58 3.17
C SER A 226 -9.11 3.34 3.14
N VAL A 227 -9.72 3.30 1.96
CA VAL A 227 -11.15 3.00 1.80
C VAL A 227 -11.46 1.55 2.15
N GLU A 228 -10.62 0.59 1.73
CA GLU A 228 -10.77 -0.82 2.08
C GLU A 228 -10.70 -1.03 3.59
N PHE A 229 -9.76 -0.36 4.27
CA PHE A 229 -9.63 -0.36 5.73
C PHE A 229 -10.94 0.10 6.40
N ILE A 230 -11.49 1.24 5.98
CA ILE A 230 -12.74 1.76 6.53
C ILE A 230 -13.88 0.77 6.32
N ARG A 231 -14.00 0.20 5.11
CA ARG A 231 -15.04 -0.80 4.78
C ARG A 231 -14.92 -2.05 5.66
N ALA A 232 -13.69 -2.56 5.84
CA ALA A 232 -13.43 -3.74 6.67
C ALA A 232 -13.81 -3.51 8.14
N HIS A 233 -13.53 -2.33 8.68
CA HIS A 233 -13.83 -2.00 10.07
C HIS A 233 -15.30 -1.59 10.29
N ALA A 234 -16.00 -1.09 9.27
CA ALA A 234 -17.43 -0.78 9.32
C ALA A 234 -18.31 -2.04 9.43
N THR A 235 -17.87 -3.19 8.88
CA THR A 235 -18.59 -4.46 8.91
C THR A 235 -18.34 -5.30 10.17
N GLY A 236 -17.32 -4.97 10.97
CA GLY A 236 -16.83 -5.78 12.10
C GLY A 236 -17.59 -5.62 13.43
N ASN A 237 -18.76 -5.00 13.47
CA ASN A 237 -19.55 -4.87 14.71
C ASN A 237 -20.32 -6.15 15.03
N GLY A 238 -19.73 -7.01 15.89
CA GLY A 238 -20.34 -8.23 16.44
C GLY A 238 -21.61 -8.07 17.27
N ASN A 239 -22.27 -6.90 17.30
CA ASN A 239 -23.50 -6.63 18.03
C ASN A 239 -24.69 -6.32 17.11
N GLY A 240 -24.86 -7.04 16.00
CA GLY A 240 -26.17 -7.15 15.32
C GLY A 240 -26.80 -5.85 14.78
N ARG A 241 -26.19 -4.67 14.92
CA ARG A 241 -26.61 -3.42 14.28
C ARG A 241 -25.99 -3.32 12.91
N LYS A 242 -26.77 -3.69 11.91
CA LYS A 242 -26.46 -3.43 10.49
C LYS A 242 -26.26 -1.92 10.32
N THR A 243 -25.01 -1.47 10.12
CA THR A 243 -24.83 -0.20 9.43
C THR A 243 -25.52 -0.32 8.08
N PRO A 244 -26.22 0.72 7.59
CA PRO A 244 -26.89 0.65 6.30
C PRO A 244 -25.87 0.20 5.24
N LYS A 245 -26.21 -0.83 4.46
CA LYS A 245 -25.47 -1.21 3.26
C LYS A 245 -25.30 0.06 2.44
N GLY A 246 -24.08 0.58 2.29
CA GLY A 246 -23.79 1.77 1.51
C GLY A 246 -23.38 3.02 2.30
N SER A 247 -22.99 2.95 3.59
CA SER A 247 -22.35 4.12 4.21
C SER A 247 -21.06 4.40 3.46
N LYS A 248 -21.05 5.48 2.67
CA LYS A 248 -19.83 6.01 2.00
C LYS A 248 -18.76 6.20 3.08
N ALA A 249 -17.52 5.85 2.75
CA ALA A 249 -16.39 6.21 3.61
C ALA A 249 -16.44 7.74 3.81
N ASP A 250 -16.43 8.20 5.06
CA ASP A 250 -16.52 9.63 5.41
C ASP A 250 -15.15 10.32 5.27
N ILE A 251 -14.40 9.95 4.21
CA ILE A 251 -13.13 10.59 3.87
C ILE A 251 -13.23 11.35 2.55
N SER A 252 -12.58 12.51 2.52
CA SER A 252 -12.39 13.32 1.30
C SER A 252 -10.95 13.12 0.83
N ILE A 253 -10.79 12.60 -0.38
CA ILE A 253 -9.50 12.21 -0.95
C ILE A 253 -8.96 13.34 -1.83
N TYR A 254 -7.71 13.71 -1.58
CA TYR A 254 -6.94 14.68 -2.35
C TYR A 254 -5.60 14.05 -2.75
N GLY A 255 -5.25 14.16 -4.01
CA GLY A 255 -3.97 13.63 -4.50
C GLY A 255 -3.37 14.51 -5.58
N GLN A 256 -2.06 14.39 -5.75
CA GLN A 256 -1.37 15.04 -6.84
C GLN A 256 -0.35 14.08 -7.44
N GLU A 257 -0.24 14.08 -8.78
CA GLU A 257 0.70 13.25 -9.51
C GLU A 257 1.30 14.04 -10.67
N SER A 258 2.63 14.03 -10.78
CA SER A 258 3.36 14.79 -11.81
C SER A 258 3.38 14.09 -13.16
N ASN A 259 3.40 12.76 -13.18
CA ASN A 259 3.38 11.99 -14.41
C ASN A 259 1.94 11.85 -14.92
N HIS A 260 1.67 12.44 -16.09
CA HIS A 260 0.32 12.44 -16.69
C HIS A 260 -0.24 11.03 -16.91
N THR A 261 0.61 10.10 -17.25
CA THR A 261 0.23 8.72 -17.52
C THR A 261 -0.16 7.99 -16.23
N THR A 262 0.61 8.19 -15.16
CA THR A 262 0.34 7.65 -13.82
C THR A 262 -0.89 8.32 -13.21
N TRP A 263 -1.08 9.61 -13.42
CA TRP A 263 -2.31 10.33 -13.05
C TRP A 263 -3.57 9.69 -13.67
N ARG A 264 -3.53 9.34 -14.96
CA ARG A 264 -4.63 8.61 -15.61
C ARG A 264 -4.91 7.27 -14.93
N LEU A 265 -3.84 6.51 -14.62
CA LEU A 265 -3.98 5.23 -13.88
C LEU A 265 -4.60 5.43 -12.51
N ALA A 266 -4.22 6.49 -11.79
CA ALA A 266 -4.81 6.85 -10.50
C ALA A 266 -6.31 7.08 -10.61
N LYS A 267 -6.73 7.88 -11.59
CA LYS A 267 -8.15 8.18 -11.85
C LYS A 267 -8.94 6.91 -12.21
N MET A 268 -8.41 6.06 -13.10
CA MET A 268 -9.05 4.79 -13.45
C MET A 268 -9.11 3.85 -12.24
N ASN A 269 -8.05 3.76 -11.43
CA ASN A 269 -7.99 2.90 -10.25
C ASN A 269 -9.06 3.26 -9.20
N LEU A 270 -9.27 4.56 -8.96
CA LEU A 270 -10.33 5.03 -8.07
C LEU A 270 -11.72 4.80 -8.66
N ALA A 271 -11.88 5.05 -9.97
CA ALA A 271 -13.14 4.89 -10.69
C ALA A 271 -13.66 3.44 -10.65
N ILE A 272 -12.80 2.45 -10.91
CA ILE A 272 -13.14 1.01 -10.79
C ILE A 272 -13.74 0.67 -9.41
N ARG A 273 -13.33 1.35 -8.37
CA ARG A 273 -13.76 1.07 -6.98
C ARG A 273 -14.87 1.97 -6.49
N GLY A 274 -15.38 2.84 -7.35
CA GLY A 274 -16.38 3.84 -6.99
C GLY A 274 -15.89 4.79 -5.89
N ILE A 275 -14.59 5.11 -5.91
CA ILE A 275 -13.94 6.01 -4.96
C ILE A 275 -13.86 7.40 -5.60
N GLU A 276 -14.52 8.37 -4.99
CA GLU A 276 -14.41 9.77 -5.40
C GLU A 276 -13.14 10.41 -4.82
N GLY A 277 -12.37 11.15 -5.64
CA GLY A 277 -11.16 11.82 -5.20
C GLY A 277 -10.76 12.98 -6.12
N GLN A 278 -10.23 14.03 -5.53
CA GLN A 278 -9.68 15.20 -6.23
C GLN A 278 -8.20 14.93 -6.53
N ILE A 279 -7.94 14.24 -7.66
CA ILE A 279 -6.59 13.92 -8.09
C ILE A 279 -6.17 14.91 -9.17
N ALA A 280 -5.22 15.78 -8.84
CA ALA A 280 -4.68 16.80 -9.73
C ALA A 280 -3.43 16.30 -10.47
N HIS A 281 -3.23 16.81 -11.70
CA HIS A 281 -2.01 16.60 -12.46
C HIS A 281 -1.07 17.80 -12.30
N GLY A 282 0.13 17.59 -11.80
CA GLY A 282 1.13 18.64 -11.63
C GLY A 282 2.26 18.26 -10.68
N ASP A 283 3.37 18.97 -10.77
CA ASP A 283 4.51 18.85 -9.86
C ASP A 283 4.19 19.53 -8.52
N SER A 284 4.15 18.79 -7.44
CA SER A 284 3.78 19.27 -6.10
C SER A 284 4.74 20.33 -5.54
N PHE A 285 5.97 20.40 -6.02
CA PHE A 285 6.90 21.43 -5.62
C PHE A 285 6.66 22.75 -6.36
N HIS A 286 6.51 22.70 -7.69
CA HIS A 286 6.46 23.89 -8.56
C HIS A 286 5.07 24.31 -8.97
N ASN A 287 4.08 23.42 -8.83
CA ASN A 287 2.68 23.66 -9.17
C ASN A 287 1.78 22.91 -8.17
N ASP A 288 1.75 23.40 -6.93
CA ASP A 288 0.88 22.86 -5.89
C ASP A 288 -0.59 23.14 -6.26
N CYS A 289 -1.29 22.07 -6.64
CA CYS A 289 -2.70 22.16 -7.07
C CYS A 289 -3.68 22.17 -5.90
N HIS A 290 -3.22 21.99 -4.66
CA HIS A 290 -4.04 22.01 -3.44
C HIS A 290 -3.53 23.01 -2.38
N PRO A 291 -3.17 24.25 -2.72
CA PRO A 291 -2.37 25.14 -1.86
C PRO A 291 -3.04 25.47 -0.51
N ASP A 292 -4.37 25.47 -0.46
CA ASP A 292 -5.15 25.79 0.74
C ASP A 292 -5.56 24.54 1.54
N LEU A 293 -5.25 23.36 1.04
CA LEU A 293 -5.59 22.11 1.71
C LEU A 293 -4.87 22.02 3.07
N ARG A 294 -5.64 21.65 4.10
CA ARG A 294 -5.14 21.26 5.42
C ARG A 294 -5.68 19.89 5.72
N ALA A 295 -4.86 18.87 5.48
CA ALA A 295 -5.22 17.48 5.56
C ALA A 295 -5.23 16.98 7.02
N ASP A 296 -6.22 16.18 7.34
CA ASP A 296 -6.31 15.51 8.64
C ASP A 296 -5.36 14.30 8.67
N PHE A 297 -5.18 13.64 7.52
CA PHE A 297 -4.23 12.53 7.32
C PHE A 297 -3.43 12.75 6.03
N ILE A 298 -2.12 12.50 6.11
CA ILE A 298 -1.26 12.41 4.93
C ILE A 298 -0.63 11.03 4.91
N LEU A 299 -0.83 10.30 3.80
CA LEU A 299 -0.21 9.00 3.54
C LEU A 299 0.54 9.09 2.22
N ALA A 300 1.86 8.91 2.23
CA ALA A 300 2.65 9.10 1.03
C ALA A 300 3.86 8.15 0.93
N ASN A 301 4.25 7.86 -0.30
CA ASN A 301 5.54 7.25 -0.61
C ASN A 301 6.24 8.10 -1.68
N PRO A 302 6.87 9.23 -1.29
CA PRO A 302 7.54 10.09 -2.24
C PRO A 302 8.75 9.40 -2.88
N PRO A 303 9.14 9.78 -4.10
CA PRO A 303 10.32 9.25 -4.75
C PRO A 303 11.58 9.57 -3.93
N PHE A 304 12.44 8.54 -3.71
CA PHE A 304 13.61 8.65 -2.84
C PHE A 304 14.79 9.33 -3.54
N ASN A 305 15.46 10.23 -2.81
CA ASN A 305 16.75 10.79 -3.19
C ASN A 305 16.79 11.46 -4.59
N VAL A 306 15.70 12.11 -4.99
CA VAL A 306 15.64 12.82 -6.27
C VAL A 306 16.58 14.01 -6.24
N SER A 307 17.53 14.07 -7.19
CA SER A 307 18.53 15.13 -7.29
C SER A 307 18.04 16.32 -8.11
N ASP A 308 17.30 16.06 -9.20
CA ASP A 308 16.91 17.07 -10.17
C ASP A 308 15.45 17.52 -9.96
N TRP A 309 15.16 17.99 -8.75
CA TRP A 309 13.81 18.41 -8.36
C TRP A 309 13.56 19.94 -8.47
N GLY A 310 14.53 20.69 -9.02
CA GLY A 310 14.44 22.14 -9.22
C GLY A 310 14.49 22.96 -7.92
N GLY A 311 15.09 22.43 -6.86
CA GLY A 311 15.14 23.07 -5.54
C GLY A 311 15.86 24.43 -5.53
N GLU A 312 16.69 24.74 -6.52
CA GLU A 312 17.34 26.04 -6.71
C GLU A 312 16.33 27.17 -7.00
N ARG A 313 15.15 26.85 -7.56
CA ARG A 313 14.06 27.81 -7.82
C ARG A 313 13.15 28.04 -6.63
N LEU A 314 13.29 27.25 -5.57
CA LEU A 314 12.43 27.22 -4.41
C LEU A 314 13.14 27.61 -3.10
N THR A 315 14.30 28.30 -3.17
CA THR A 315 15.11 28.62 -1.99
C THR A 315 14.39 29.48 -0.95
N GLU A 316 13.43 30.30 -1.37
CA GLU A 316 12.65 31.19 -0.50
C GLU A 316 11.18 30.72 -0.33
N ASP A 317 10.90 29.46 -0.60
CA ASP A 317 9.54 28.92 -0.50
C ASP A 317 9.05 28.91 0.96
N LYS A 318 7.82 29.40 1.17
CA LYS A 318 7.17 29.49 2.49
C LYS A 318 7.02 28.15 3.22
N ARG A 319 7.15 27.03 2.51
CA ARG A 319 7.09 25.69 3.08
C ARG A 319 8.34 25.34 3.88
N TRP A 320 9.49 25.98 3.61
CA TRP A 320 10.79 25.64 4.20
C TRP A 320 10.98 26.25 5.61
N GLN A 321 10.02 26.03 6.50
CA GLN A 321 10.02 26.59 7.86
C GLN A 321 11.10 25.99 8.76
N TYR A 322 11.60 24.79 8.44
CA TYR A 322 12.60 24.05 9.22
C TYR A 322 13.99 24.08 8.59
N GLY A 323 14.16 24.80 7.52
CA GLY A 323 15.40 24.97 6.77
C GLY A 323 15.21 24.63 5.29
N THR A 324 16.01 25.27 4.43
CA THR A 324 15.93 25.06 2.98
C THR A 324 16.45 23.66 2.63
N PRO A 325 15.66 22.83 1.93
CA PRO A 325 16.10 21.50 1.53
C PRO A 325 17.29 21.55 0.57
N PRO A 326 18.16 20.53 0.60
CA PRO A 326 19.29 20.44 -0.32
C PRO A 326 18.86 20.43 -1.79
N LYS A 327 19.55 21.18 -2.65
CA LYS A 327 19.28 21.19 -4.10
C LYS A 327 19.40 19.81 -4.74
N GLY A 328 20.32 18.98 -4.26
CA GLY A 328 20.58 17.64 -4.78
C GLY A 328 19.82 16.52 -4.07
N ASN A 329 18.83 16.82 -3.21
CA ASN A 329 18.01 15.79 -2.55
C ASN A 329 16.67 16.33 -2.08
N ALA A 330 15.57 15.82 -2.65
CA ALA A 330 14.20 16.27 -2.39
C ALA A 330 13.60 15.70 -1.08
N ASN A 331 14.23 14.76 -0.39
CA ASN A 331 13.63 14.06 0.76
C ASN A 331 13.00 15.01 1.78
N PHE A 332 13.76 15.99 2.25
CA PHE A 332 13.25 16.98 3.22
C PHE A 332 12.41 18.10 2.60
N GLY A 333 12.40 18.23 1.28
CA GLY A 333 11.39 19.00 0.55
C GLY A 333 10.02 18.35 0.70
N TRP A 334 9.92 17.04 0.46
CA TRP A 334 8.69 16.27 0.67
C TRP A 334 8.20 16.32 2.11
N VAL A 335 9.10 16.12 3.09
CA VAL A 335 8.73 16.22 4.52
C VAL A 335 8.09 17.56 4.84
N GLN A 336 8.73 18.67 4.43
CA GLN A 336 8.23 20.01 4.73
C GLN A 336 6.98 20.38 3.94
N HIS A 337 6.84 19.90 2.70
CA HIS A 337 5.61 20.03 1.93
C HIS A 337 4.44 19.34 2.67
N MET A 338 4.64 18.12 3.14
CA MET A 338 3.62 17.42 3.92
C MET A 338 3.30 18.14 5.23
N VAL A 339 4.29 18.61 5.97
CA VAL A 339 4.06 19.40 7.19
C VAL A 339 3.26 20.66 6.88
N HIS A 340 3.54 21.36 5.77
CA HIS A 340 2.78 22.53 5.35
C HIS A 340 1.29 22.25 5.16
N HIS A 341 0.96 21.09 4.60
CA HIS A 341 -0.41 20.68 4.32
C HIS A 341 -1.12 20.00 5.51
N LEU A 342 -0.45 19.72 6.63
CA LEU A 342 -1.12 19.17 7.80
C LEU A 342 -2.07 20.17 8.44
N ALA A 343 -3.27 19.71 8.77
CA ALA A 343 -4.21 20.41 9.65
C ALA A 343 -3.62 20.60 11.05
N PRO A 344 -4.13 21.52 11.89
CA PRO A 344 -3.61 21.75 13.24
C PRO A 344 -3.56 20.50 14.15
N ARG A 345 -4.40 19.50 13.86
CA ARG A 345 -4.43 18.19 14.55
C ARG A 345 -4.12 17.03 13.60
N GLY A 346 -3.61 17.35 12.40
CA GLY A 346 -3.31 16.36 11.38
C GLY A 346 -2.10 15.51 11.72
N VAL A 347 -2.10 14.31 11.17
CA VAL A 347 -0.99 13.35 11.25
C VAL A 347 -0.56 12.92 9.85
N ALA A 348 0.74 12.67 9.69
CA ALA A 348 1.29 12.13 8.47
C ALA A 348 2.03 10.82 8.76
N GLY A 349 1.90 9.85 7.87
CA GLY A 349 2.72 8.64 7.82
C GLY A 349 3.24 8.45 6.40
N PHE A 350 4.55 8.37 6.23
CA PHE A 350 5.14 8.28 4.91
C PHE A 350 6.43 7.49 4.89
N VAL A 351 6.79 7.03 3.71
CA VAL A 351 7.99 6.22 3.47
C VAL A 351 9.14 7.13 3.05
N LEU A 352 10.33 6.89 3.58
CA LEU A 352 11.58 7.47 3.10
C LEU A 352 12.72 6.44 3.11
N ALA A 353 13.78 6.71 2.36
CA ALA A 353 15.03 5.95 2.45
C ALA A 353 15.64 6.07 3.85
N ASN A 354 16.28 5.01 4.34
CA ASN A 354 16.91 4.97 5.68
C ASN A 354 17.89 6.11 5.93
N GLY A 355 18.56 6.62 4.89
CA GLY A 355 19.45 7.77 4.98
C GLY A 355 18.81 9.00 5.62
N SER A 356 17.50 9.20 5.44
CA SER A 356 16.76 10.33 6.03
C SER A 356 16.83 10.37 7.56
N MET A 357 16.98 9.22 8.21
CA MET A 357 17.07 9.12 9.67
C MET A 357 18.41 9.62 10.24
N SER A 358 19.49 9.64 9.47
CA SER A 358 20.84 9.86 10.01
C SER A 358 21.75 10.74 9.14
N SER A 359 21.43 10.99 7.87
CA SER A 359 22.24 11.83 6.98
C SER A 359 22.39 13.24 7.52
N ASN A 360 23.62 13.76 7.46
CA ASN A 360 23.94 15.15 7.76
C ASN A 360 24.43 15.90 6.51
N GLN A 361 24.31 15.29 5.34
CA GLN A 361 24.78 15.88 4.10
C GLN A 361 23.94 17.11 3.73
N SER A 362 24.61 18.14 3.23
CA SER A 362 23.99 19.34 2.65
C SER A 362 22.89 20.01 3.49
N GLY A 363 22.97 19.92 4.83
CA GLY A 363 22.00 20.55 5.74
C GLY A 363 20.80 19.68 6.14
N GLU A 364 20.69 18.45 5.66
CA GLU A 364 19.60 17.53 6.05
C GLU A 364 19.52 17.29 7.55
N GLY A 365 20.67 17.19 8.22
CA GLY A 365 20.75 17.01 9.67
C GLY A 365 20.15 18.17 10.46
N GLU A 366 20.31 19.42 9.99
CA GLU A 366 19.74 20.60 10.64
C GLU A 366 18.22 20.66 10.46
N ILE A 367 17.70 20.35 9.27
CA ILE A 367 16.25 20.28 9.04
C ILE A 367 15.63 19.20 9.93
N ARG A 368 16.26 18.01 10.00
CA ARG A 368 15.80 16.91 10.87
C ARG A 368 15.78 17.34 12.33
N LYS A 369 16.84 17.99 12.81
CA LYS A 369 16.91 18.56 14.16
C LYS A 369 15.77 19.54 14.41
N ASN A 370 15.54 20.49 13.50
CA ASN A 370 14.50 21.49 13.67
C ASN A 370 13.08 20.88 13.70
N LEU A 371 12.81 19.81 12.92
CA LEU A 371 11.56 19.05 13.00
C LEU A 371 11.40 18.33 14.35
N ILE A 372 12.47 17.78 14.90
CA ILE A 372 12.48 17.11 16.21
C ILE A 372 12.25 18.14 17.32
N GLU A 373 12.98 19.25 17.31
CA GLU A 373 12.86 20.32 18.32
C GLU A 373 11.49 21.02 18.26
N ALA A 374 10.84 21.03 17.10
CA ALA A 374 9.46 21.48 16.95
C ALA A 374 8.42 20.44 17.43
N ASP A 375 8.86 19.33 17.99
CA ASP A 375 8.02 18.24 18.53
C ASP A 375 7.04 17.64 17.51
N LEU A 376 7.44 17.58 16.22
CA LEU A 376 6.60 17.06 15.15
C LEU A 376 6.76 15.55 14.95
N VAL A 377 7.92 14.98 15.26
CA VAL A 377 8.21 13.56 15.04
C VAL A 377 7.54 12.71 16.12
N ASP A 378 6.56 11.90 15.76
CA ASP A 378 5.77 11.06 16.67
C ASP A 378 6.34 9.63 16.80
N CYS A 379 6.60 8.99 15.65
CA CYS A 379 7.13 7.62 15.62
C CYS A 379 8.05 7.39 14.42
N MET A 380 9.05 6.54 14.61
CA MET A 380 9.97 6.07 13.57
C MET A 380 10.00 4.55 13.50
N VAL A 381 9.79 3.98 12.30
CA VAL A 381 9.84 2.53 12.10
C VAL A 381 10.92 2.20 11.08
N ALA A 382 11.92 1.41 11.46
CA ALA A 382 12.89 0.85 10.52
C ALA A 382 12.32 -0.42 9.90
N LEU A 383 12.08 -0.41 8.59
CA LEU A 383 11.52 -1.54 7.86
C LEU A 383 12.59 -2.59 7.50
N PRO A 384 12.20 -3.86 7.29
CA PRO A 384 13.09 -4.87 6.72
C PRO A 384 13.51 -4.49 5.29
N GLY A 385 14.67 -4.95 4.87
CA GLY A 385 15.09 -4.86 3.48
C GLY A 385 14.25 -5.74 2.55
N GLN A 386 14.37 -5.51 1.24
CA GLN A 386 13.74 -6.33 0.19
C GLN A 386 12.20 -6.28 0.16
N LEU A 387 11.57 -5.27 0.78
CA LEU A 387 10.12 -5.07 0.67
C LEU A 387 9.72 -4.47 -0.68
N PHE A 388 10.55 -3.60 -1.26
CA PHE A 388 10.25 -2.89 -2.50
C PHE A 388 10.77 -3.63 -3.72
N TYR A 389 9.93 -3.83 -4.74
CA TYR A 389 10.30 -4.54 -5.97
C TYR A 389 11.36 -3.82 -6.80
N SER A 390 11.35 -2.48 -6.77
CA SER A 390 12.21 -1.63 -7.59
C SER A 390 13.58 -1.34 -6.95
N THR A 391 13.72 -1.52 -5.65
CA THR A 391 14.96 -1.22 -4.92
C THR A 391 15.19 -2.15 -3.74
N GLN A 392 16.44 -2.52 -3.53
CA GLN A 392 16.87 -3.21 -2.30
C GLN A 392 17.22 -2.23 -1.17
N ILE A 393 17.10 -0.91 -1.42
CA ILE A 393 17.41 0.12 -0.43
C ILE A 393 16.45 -0.05 0.75
N PRO A 394 16.96 -0.22 1.98
CA PRO A 394 16.11 -0.27 3.15
C PRO A 394 15.37 1.06 3.31
N ALA A 395 14.08 0.97 3.62
CA ALA A 395 13.21 2.11 3.85
C ALA A 395 12.81 2.21 5.32
N CYS A 396 12.33 3.38 5.71
CA CYS A 396 11.76 3.64 7.02
C CYS A 396 10.43 4.36 6.90
N LEU A 397 9.60 4.25 7.94
CA LEU A 397 8.38 5.03 8.06
C LEU A 397 8.61 6.17 9.05
N TRP A 398 8.21 7.34 8.62
CA TRP A 398 8.11 8.54 9.44
C TRP A 398 6.66 8.77 9.80
N PHE A 399 6.39 9.02 11.09
CA PHE A 399 5.09 9.49 11.55
C PHE A 399 5.27 10.86 12.18
N LEU A 400 4.54 11.85 11.64
CA LEU A 400 4.53 13.21 12.14
C LEU A 400 3.14 13.55 12.69
N ALA A 401 3.08 14.34 13.76
CA ALA A 401 1.82 14.82 14.32
C ALA A 401 1.96 16.28 14.75
N ARG A 402 1.01 17.15 14.33
CA ARG A 402 1.02 18.57 14.75
C ARG A 402 0.57 18.78 16.18
N ASP A 403 -0.38 18.00 16.65
CA ASP A 403 -0.82 18.03 18.06
C ASP A 403 -0.66 16.64 18.66
N ARG A 404 0.29 16.52 19.59
CA ARG A 404 0.63 15.25 20.24
C ARG A 404 -0.09 15.04 21.57
N ARG A 405 -0.94 15.99 21.96
CA ARG A 405 -1.79 15.92 23.17
C ARG A 405 -3.09 15.18 22.94
N VAL A 406 -3.56 15.12 21.68
CA VAL A 406 -4.91 14.65 21.33
C VAL A 406 -4.86 13.74 20.11
N GLN A 407 -5.83 12.84 19.98
CA GLN A 407 -6.03 12.08 18.75
C GLN A 407 -6.35 13.03 17.58
N PRO A 408 -5.91 12.73 16.34
CA PRO A 408 -6.37 13.45 15.17
C PRO A 408 -7.90 13.41 15.13
N SER A 409 -8.52 14.58 15.14
CA SER A 409 -9.96 14.71 15.00
C SER A 409 -10.25 15.27 13.61
N PRO A 410 -11.15 14.64 12.85
CA PRO A 410 -11.55 15.21 11.59
C PRO A 410 -12.18 16.57 11.81
N SER A 411 -11.70 17.54 11.02
CA SER A 411 -12.21 18.87 10.78
C SER A 411 -13.09 19.54 11.85
N GLY A 412 -12.53 20.53 12.53
CA GLY A 412 -13.15 21.83 12.81
C GLY A 412 -14.41 21.92 13.66
N ARG A 413 -14.83 20.90 14.39
CA ARG A 413 -15.85 21.10 15.44
C ARG A 413 -15.16 21.33 16.77
N GLU A 414 -15.27 22.56 17.25
CA GLU A 414 -14.82 22.96 18.58
C GLU A 414 -15.33 22.01 19.66
N ALA A 415 -14.50 21.80 20.69
CA ALA A 415 -14.76 20.93 21.85
C ALA A 415 -15.90 21.45 22.75
N GLY A 416 -17.03 21.86 22.17
CA GLY A 416 -18.14 22.49 22.89
C GLY A 416 -19.51 21.91 22.61
N MET A 417 -19.70 21.09 21.58
CA MET A 417 -21.02 20.48 21.32
C MET A 417 -20.87 18.97 21.13
N SER A 418 -21.37 18.21 22.10
CA SER A 418 -21.61 16.78 21.95
C SER A 418 -22.75 16.56 20.94
N PRO A 419 -22.47 16.06 19.73
CA PRO A 419 -23.50 15.34 19.00
C PRO A 419 -23.48 13.91 19.51
N LYS A 420 -24.64 13.40 19.87
CA LYS A 420 -24.90 12.00 20.13
C LYS A 420 -24.69 11.20 18.84
N LEU A 421 -23.46 10.90 18.50
CA LEU A 421 -23.12 9.91 17.49
C LEU A 421 -22.69 8.63 18.22
N PRO A 422 -23.31 7.49 17.93
CA PRO A 422 -22.84 6.22 18.46
C PRO A 422 -21.51 5.88 17.80
N LEU A 423 -20.42 6.04 18.53
CA LEU A 423 -19.07 5.61 18.11
C LEU A 423 -18.91 4.14 18.51
N PRO A 424 -18.88 3.19 17.56
CA PRO A 424 -18.81 1.76 17.85
C PRO A 424 -17.59 1.31 18.64
N TRP A 425 -16.49 2.07 18.59
CA TRP A 425 -15.24 1.73 19.27
C TRP A 425 -15.14 2.26 20.72
N ARG A 426 -15.93 3.27 21.10
CA ARG A 426 -15.99 3.74 22.50
C ARG A 426 -16.50 2.69 23.47
N GLU A 427 -17.35 1.78 23.02
CA GLU A 427 -17.92 0.73 23.85
C GLU A 427 -17.00 -0.48 24.06
N ARG A 428 -16.03 -0.73 23.15
CA ARG A 428 -15.06 -1.83 23.32
C ARG A 428 -14.02 -1.61 24.40
N ALA A 429 -13.73 -0.37 24.76
CA ALA A 429 -12.64 -0.06 25.67
C ALA A 429 -13.05 0.20 27.12
N GLY A 430 -14.34 0.27 27.44
CA GLY A 430 -14.78 0.55 28.83
C GLY A 430 -14.26 1.88 29.40
N VAL A 431 -13.64 2.74 28.58
CA VAL A 431 -12.94 3.95 29.01
C VAL A 431 -13.84 5.16 28.83
N ARG A 432 -14.47 5.57 29.90
CA ARG A 432 -15.08 6.89 30.02
C ARG A 432 -13.96 7.91 30.26
N GLY A 433 -13.50 8.55 29.16
CA GLY A 433 -12.46 9.60 29.21
C GLY A 433 -11.70 9.68 27.89
N ASN A 434 -11.18 10.85 27.52
CA ASN A 434 -10.30 11.06 26.36
C ASN A 434 -8.99 10.30 26.59
N GLY A 435 -8.94 9.02 26.21
CA GLY A 435 -7.91 8.05 26.58
C GLY A 435 -6.57 8.15 25.85
N PHE A 436 -6.21 9.34 25.33
CA PHE A 436 -4.89 9.56 24.73
C PHE A 436 -3.98 10.29 25.70
N ARG A 437 -2.76 9.77 25.87
CA ARG A 437 -1.75 10.44 26.68
C ARG A 437 -1.11 11.62 25.95
N ASP A 438 -0.62 12.57 26.70
CA ASP A 438 0.29 13.60 26.19
C ASP A 438 1.63 12.94 25.85
N ARG A 439 2.02 13.02 24.56
CA ARG A 439 3.25 12.42 24.02
C ARG A 439 4.31 13.47 23.67
N ARG A 440 4.08 14.72 24.05
CA ARG A 440 5.06 15.79 23.79
C ARG A 440 6.39 15.46 24.45
N GLY A 441 7.46 15.72 23.72
CA GLY A 441 8.81 15.47 24.20
C GLY A 441 9.26 14.01 24.17
N GLU A 442 8.49 13.10 23.56
CA GLU A 442 8.85 11.68 23.40
C GLU A 442 8.71 11.26 21.94
N ILE A 443 9.54 10.34 21.47
CA ILE A 443 9.46 9.72 20.13
C ILE A 443 9.46 8.22 20.32
N LEU A 444 8.50 7.53 19.67
CA LEU A 444 8.49 6.07 19.63
C LEU A 444 9.42 5.58 18.51
N PHE A 445 10.32 4.69 18.86
CA PHE A 445 11.19 3.97 17.92
C PHE A 445 10.78 2.51 17.85
N ILE A 446 10.58 1.99 16.61
CA ILE A 446 10.28 0.58 16.36
C ILE A 446 11.28 0.02 15.35
N ASP A 447 11.95 -1.05 15.70
CA ASP A 447 12.88 -1.76 14.83
C ASP A 447 12.20 -3.02 14.25
N ALA A 448 11.66 -2.90 13.05
CA ALA A 448 10.97 -3.98 12.35
C ALA A 448 11.90 -4.75 11.37
N ARG A 449 13.21 -4.47 11.35
CA ARG A 449 14.15 -5.03 10.36
C ARG A 449 14.20 -6.56 10.34
N LYS A 450 13.84 -7.21 11.44
CA LYS A 450 13.81 -8.68 11.57
C LYS A 450 12.47 -9.29 11.21
N LEU A 451 11.43 -8.49 10.99
CA LEU A 451 10.08 -8.96 10.67
C LEU A 451 9.95 -9.34 9.19
N GLY A 452 8.82 -9.94 8.87
CA GLY A 452 8.47 -10.36 7.52
C GLY A 452 9.07 -11.71 7.12
N ARG A 453 8.45 -12.32 6.13
CA ARG A 453 8.88 -13.59 5.51
C ARG A 453 9.37 -13.35 4.09
N MET A 454 10.30 -14.19 3.63
CA MET A 454 10.69 -14.20 2.22
C MET A 454 9.58 -14.87 1.39
N VAL A 455 9.10 -14.17 0.38
CA VAL A 455 8.13 -14.69 -0.59
C VAL A 455 8.86 -15.41 -1.71
N ASP A 456 9.99 -14.86 -2.14
CA ASP A 456 10.90 -15.46 -3.09
C ASP A 456 12.38 -15.17 -2.70
N ARG A 457 13.34 -15.41 -3.57
CA ARG A 457 14.78 -15.22 -3.29
C ARG A 457 15.17 -13.76 -3.07
N THR A 458 14.36 -12.82 -3.53
CA THR A 458 14.68 -11.38 -3.60
C THR A 458 13.67 -10.51 -2.88
N HIS A 459 12.45 -11.02 -2.60
CA HIS A 459 11.36 -10.25 -2.03
C HIS A 459 10.93 -10.76 -0.66
N ARG A 460 10.73 -9.81 0.23
CA ARG A 460 10.18 -10.01 1.57
C ARG A 460 8.82 -9.34 1.67
N GLU A 461 7.94 -9.87 2.49
CA GLU A 461 6.63 -9.32 2.78
C GLU A 461 6.39 -9.33 4.29
N LEU A 462 5.81 -8.24 4.82
CA LEU A 462 5.29 -8.24 6.19
C LEU A 462 4.03 -9.10 6.25
N THR A 463 3.95 -9.97 7.25
CA THR A 463 2.75 -10.77 7.49
C THR A 463 1.66 -9.93 8.15
N ASP A 464 0.43 -10.44 8.17
CA ASP A 464 -0.67 -9.75 8.87
C ASP A 464 -0.39 -9.66 10.38
N GLU A 465 0.26 -10.67 10.96
CA GLU A 465 0.68 -10.67 12.37
C GLU A 465 1.73 -9.59 12.63
N ASP A 466 2.69 -9.41 11.72
CA ASP A 466 3.69 -8.35 11.82
C ASP A 466 3.03 -6.97 11.80
N ILE A 467 2.07 -6.76 10.88
CA ILE A 467 1.35 -5.50 10.73
C ILE A 467 0.53 -5.20 12.00
N VAL A 468 -0.20 -6.19 12.52
CA VAL A 468 -0.96 -6.05 13.76
C VAL A 468 -0.02 -5.73 14.94
N ARG A 469 1.11 -6.43 15.06
CA ARG A 469 2.09 -6.17 16.11
C ARG A 469 2.63 -4.75 16.08
N LEU A 470 2.97 -4.23 14.90
CA LEU A 470 3.49 -2.88 14.71
C LEU A 470 2.42 -1.82 15.03
N ALA A 471 1.21 -2.01 14.50
CA ALA A 471 0.09 -1.10 14.72
C ALA A 471 -0.34 -1.09 16.19
N ASP A 472 -0.49 -2.25 16.83
CA ASP A 472 -0.84 -2.37 18.25
C ASP A 472 0.21 -1.70 19.16
N THR A 473 1.50 -1.84 18.83
CA THR A 473 2.57 -1.16 19.57
C THR A 473 2.40 0.35 19.54
N TYR A 474 2.15 0.91 18.35
CA TYR A 474 1.94 2.35 18.19
C TYR A 474 0.66 2.83 18.88
N HIS A 475 -0.44 2.11 18.72
CA HIS A 475 -1.73 2.46 19.34
C HIS A 475 -1.68 2.34 20.87
N THR A 476 -1.04 1.29 21.39
CA THR A 476 -0.88 1.12 22.84
C THR A 476 -0.03 2.24 23.40
N TRP A 477 1.08 2.62 22.74
CA TRP A 477 1.92 3.74 23.16
C TRP A 477 1.14 5.08 23.16
N ARG A 478 0.29 5.31 22.17
CA ARG A 478 -0.55 6.52 22.11
C ARG A 478 -1.62 6.58 23.18
N LYS A 479 -2.14 5.41 23.62
CA LYS A 479 -3.25 5.28 24.58
C LYS A 479 -2.81 5.07 26.02
N SER A 480 -1.55 4.67 26.28
CA SER A 480 -1.07 4.39 27.63
C SER A 480 -1.13 5.62 28.52
N LEU A 481 -1.93 5.54 29.58
CA LEU A 481 -1.88 6.50 30.66
C LEU A 481 -0.58 6.25 31.46
N PRO A 482 0.10 7.30 32.01
CA PRO A 482 1.19 7.10 32.94
C PRO A 482 0.69 6.20 34.08
N LEU A 483 1.45 5.16 34.40
CA LEU A 483 1.21 4.34 35.58
C LEU A 483 1.23 5.28 36.84
N LEU A 484 0.06 5.70 37.28
CA LEU A 484 -0.09 6.13 38.66
C LEU A 484 0.32 4.91 39.51
N LYS A 485 1.42 5.03 40.24
CA LYS A 485 1.84 4.02 41.20
C LYS A 485 0.67 3.69 42.10
N SER A 486 -0.02 2.62 41.82
CA SER A 486 -1.08 2.11 42.67
C SER A 486 -0.47 1.18 43.70
N PRO A 487 -0.73 1.34 44.99
CA PRO A 487 -0.22 0.42 45.99
C PRO A 487 -1.12 -0.83 46.04
N SER A 488 -0.46 -1.97 46.02
CA SER A 488 -0.89 -3.28 46.55
C SER A 488 -1.87 -4.14 45.78
N PRO A 489 -1.56 -5.42 45.57
CA PRO A 489 -2.45 -6.39 44.97
C PRO A 489 -3.36 -6.98 46.04
N LEU A 490 -4.65 -6.88 45.85
CA LEU A 490 -5.61 -7.84 46.41
C LEU A 490 -5.94 -8.85 45.33
N GLU A 491 -5.60 -10.09 45.61
CA GLU A 491 -5.92 -11.27 44.82
C GLU A 491 -7.46 -11.39 44.66
N GLY A 492 -7.90 -11.55 43.43
CA GLY A 492 -9.27 -11.85 43.11
C GLY A 492 -9.37 -12.23 41.64
N GLU A 493 -9.50 -13.52 41.36
CA GLU A 493 -9.69 -14.10 40.03
C GLU A 493 -10.90 -13.50 39.34
N GLY A 494 -10.68 -12.84 38.22
CA GLY A 494 -11.70 -12.40 37.27
C GLY A 494 -11.04 -12.09 35.93
N TRP A 495 -11.31 -12.90 34.93
CA TRP A 495 -10.87 -12.70 33.54
C TRP A 495 -11.51 -11.43 32.96
N GLY A 496 -10.92 -10.28 33.26
CA GLY A 496 -11.18 -9.02 32.59
C GLY A 496 -10.03 -8.73 31.63
N GLU A 497 -10.32 -8.43 30.34
CA GLU A 497 -9.34 -7.92 29.40
C GLU A 497 -8.73 -6.63 29.96
N GLY A 498 -7.62 -6.75 30.69
CA GLY A 498 -6.87 -5.63 31.23
C GLY A 498 -6.33 -4.78 30.07
N ALA A 499 -6.61 -3.49 30.08
CA ALA A 499 -6.01 -2.52 29.16
C ALA A 499 -4.49 -2.73 29.15
N ARG A 500 -3.95 -3.22 28.03
CA ARG A 500 -2.52 -3.44 27.85
C ARG A 500 -1.83 -2.09 27.93
N SER A 501 -0.98 -1.90 28.92
CA SER A 501 -0.11 -0.74 29.07
C SER A 501 1.09 -0.89 28.15
N TYR A 502 1.53 0.19 27.49
CA TYR A 502 2.76 0.18 26.69
C TYR A 502 3.99 -0.04 27.60
N THR A 503 4.88 -0.89 27.15
CA THR A 503 6.20 -1.11 27.76
C THR A 503 7.25 -1.18 26.66
N ASP A 504 8.44 -0.63 26.93
CA ASP A 504 9.60 -0.80 26.05
C ASP A 504 9.97 -2.27 25.92
N VAL A 505 10.28 -2.72 24.70
CA VAL A 505 10.70 -4.09 24.41
C VAL A 505 12.10 -4.05 23.81
N PRO A 506 13.14 -4.52 24.55
CA PRO A 506 14.51 -4.53 24.06
C PRO A 506 14.64 -5.22 22.69
N GLY A 507 15.38 -4.59 21.78
CA GLY A 507 15.54 -5.07 20.41
C GLY A 507 14.35 -4.84 19.47
N PHE A 508 13.21 -4.33 19.95
CA PHE A 508 12.02 -4.12 19.13
C PHE A 508 11.46 -2.69 19.21
N CYS A 509 11.10 -2.18 20.40
CA CYS A 509 10.52 -0.83 20.50
C CYS A 509 10.96 -0.11 21.77
N LYS A 510 11.04 1.22 21.68
CA LYS A 510 11.34 2.10 22.83
C LYS A 510 10.73 3.49 22.65
N SER A 511 10.15 4.02 23.72
CA SER A 511 9.79 5.45 23.82
C SER A 511 10.98 6.22 24.36
N ALA A 512 11.61 7.06 23.55
CA ALA A 512 12.76 7.86 23.94
C ALA A 512 12.37 9.33 24.15
N THR A 513 12.92 9.98 25.16
CA THR A 513 12.74 11.41 25.41
C THR A 513 13.53 12.26 24.42
N LEU A 514 13.11 13.53 24.21
CA LEU A 514 13.89 14.47 23.40
C LEU A 514 15.32 14.68 23.92
N GLU A 515 15.53 14.60 25.22
CA GLU A 515 16.89 14.68 25.80
C GLU A 515 17.76 13.52 25.34
N GLU A 516 17.19 12.32 25.28
CA GLU A 516 17.91 11.15 24.79
C GLU A 516 18.20 11.30 23.28
N VAL A 517 17.25 11.81 22.50
CA VAL A 517 17.43 12.06 21.06
C VAL A 517 18.51 13.12 20.81
N ARG A 518 18.57 14.18 21.63
CA ARG A 518 19.64 15.19 21.59
C ARG A 518 21.01 14.59 21.88
N LYS A 519 21.12 13.70 22.88
CA LYS A 519 22.37 12.99 23.22
C LYS A 519 22.86 12.13 22.05
N HIS A 520 21.94 11.62 21.23
CA HIS A 520 22.26 10.87 20.02
C HIS A 520 22.43 11.75 18.76
N GLY A 521 22.58 13.08 18.91
CA GLY A 521 22.81 14.01 17.80
C GLY A 521 21.64 14.10 16.83
N HIS A 522 20.40 13.97 17.31
CA HIS A 522 19.16 14.01 16.54
C HIS A 522 19.09 12.94 15.41
N VAL A 523 19.79 11.83 15.59
CA VAL A 523 19.68 10.66 14.71
C VAL A 523 18.45 9.85 15.08
N LEU A 524 17.62 9.50 14.10
CA LEU A 524 16.33 8.84 14.32
C LEU A 524 16.34 7.32 14.00
N THR A 525 17.51 6.71 13.91
CA THR A 525 17.64 5.28 13.60
C THR A 525 17.18 4.42 14.78
N PRO A 526 16.08 3.65 14.71
CA PRO A 526 15.49 2.91 15.83
C PRO A 526 16.48 2.00 16.57
N GLY A 527 17.36 1.31 15.85
CA GLY A 527 18.35 0.42 16.44
C GLY A 527 19.34 1.08 17.45
N ARG A 528 19.41 2.42 17.47
CA ARG A 528 20.20 3.16 18.49
C ARG A 528 19.48 3.24 19.83
N TYR A 529 18.17 3.10 19.84
CA TYR A 529 17.31 3.34 21.01
C TYR A 529 16.79 2.04 21.62
N VAL A 530 16.39 1.06 20.78
CA VAL A 530 15.73 -0.16 21.25
C VAL A 530 16.66 -1.14 22.01
N GLY A 531 17.99 -0.93 21.94
CA GLY A 531 18.96 -1.83 22.56
C GLY A 531 19.11 -3.17 21.84
N ALA A 532 19.84 -4.08 22.44
CA ALA A 532 19.94 -5.46 21.96
C ALA A 532 18.82 -6.31 22.57
N GLU A 533 18.31 -7.28 21.82
CA GLU A 533 17.48 -8.35 22.39
C GLU A 533 18.26 -9.01 23.52
N ALA A 534 17.57 -9.36 24.61
CA ALA A 534 18.14 -10.24 25.62
C ALA A 534 18.55 -11.53 24.89
N GLN A 535 19.82 -11.74 24.72
CA GLN A 535 20.31 -13.06 24.31
C GLN A 535 19.94 -14.00 25.44
N GLU A 536 19.21 -15.09 25.12
CA GLU A 536 19.17 -16.21 26.03
C GLU A 536 20.62 -16.57 26.32
N GLU A 537 20.99 -16.54 27.59
CA GLU A 537 22.33 -16.94 27.98
C GLU A 537 22.55 -18.34 27.43
N ASP A 538 23.47 -18.44 26.48
CA ASP A 538 23.86 -19.70 25.90
C ASP A 538 24.46 -20.54 27.02
N SER A 539 23.65 -21.42 27.61
CA SER A 539 24.02 -22.27 28.73
C SER A 539 25.06 -23.33 28.33
N GLU A 540 25.38 -23.42 27.02
CA GLU A 540 26.42 -24.36 26.55
C GLU A 540 27.82 -23.76 26.82
N PRO A 541 28.68 -24.47 27.60
CA PRO A 541 30.05 -23.99 27.83
C PRO A 541 30.78 -23.78 26.49
N PHE A 542 31.51 -22.67 26.39
CA PHE A 542 32.19 -22.23 25.16
C PHE A 542 33.03 -23.36 24.52
N GLU A 543 33.75 -24.13 25.33
CA GLU A 543 34.57 -25.27 24.86
C GLU A 543 33.72 -26.39 24.23
N ALA A 544 32.57 -26.71 24.82
CA ALA A 544 31.66 -27.73 24.30
C ALA A 544 31.04 -27.26 22.96
N LYS A 545 30.62 -26.01 22.90
CA LYS A 545 30.10 -25.38 21.68
C LYS A 545 31.13 -25.34 20.57
N MET A 546 32.36 -24.91 20.86
CA MET A 546 33.44 -24.89 19.88
C MET A 546 33.79 -26.27 19.37
N LYS A 547 33.81 -27.28 20.24
CA LYS A 547 34.08 -28.68 19.85
C LYS A 547 32.97 -29.19 18.91
N ARG A 548 31.71 -28.94 19.25
CA ARG A 548 30.55 -29.33 18.42
C ARG A 548 30.58 -28.63 17.06
N LEU A 549 30.76 -27.30 17.02
CA LEU A 549 30.80 -26.52 15.78
C LEU A 549 32.00 -26.92 14.90
N THR A 550 33.16 -27.17 15.49
CA THR A 550 34.34 -27.63 14.74
C THR A 550 34.12 -29.01 14.14
N THR A 551 33.43 -29.89 14.85
CA THR A 551 33.06 -31.22 14.33
C THR A 551 32.08 -31.09 13.15
N GLN A 552 31.01 -30.30 13.32
CA GLN A 552 30.05 -30.05 12.23
C GLN A 552 30.72 -29.41 11.00
N LEU A 553 31.62 -28.46 11.20
CA LEU A 553 32.35 -27.82 10.08
C LEU A 553 33.19 -28.87 9.33
N ARG A 554 33.89 -29.77 10.02
CA ARG A 554 34.67 -30.84 9.38
C ARG A 554 33.79 -31.82 8.61
N GLU A 555 32.63 -32.19 9.16
CA GLU A 555 31.65 -33.05 8.49
C GLU A 555 31.12 -32.37 7.21
N GLN A 556 30.73 -31.09 7.28
CA GLN A 556 30.28 -30.34 6.12
C GLN A 556 31.36 -30.16 5.06
N GLN A 557 32.61 -29.94 5.46
CA GLN A 557 33.74 -29.87 4.53
C GLN A 557 34.00 -31.21 3.84
N ALA A 558 33.89 -32.32 4.58
CA ALA A 558 34.04 -33.64 4.00
C ALA A 558 32.91 -34.00 3.03
N GLU A 559 31.69 -33.56 3.32
CA GLU A 559 30.53 -33.74 2.43
C GLU A 559 30.65 -32.87 1.18
N ALA A 560 31.09 -31.59 1.32
CA ALA A 560 31.37 -30.70 0.21
C ALA A 560 32.42 -31.30 -0.74
N ALA A 561 33.52 -31.88 -0.20
CA ALA A 561 34.55 -32.52 -1.01
C ALA A 561 34.00 -33.72 -1.82
N LYS A 562 33.11 -34.55 -1.20
CA LYS A 562 32.44 -35.65 -1.92
C LYS A 562 31.52 -35.14 -3.04
N LEU A 563 30.80 -34.03 -2.80
CA LEU A 563 29.94 -33.43 -3.80
C LEU A 563 30.77 -32.83 -4.96
N ASP A 564 31.90 -32.23 -4.67
CA ASP A 564 32.83 -31.71 -5.68
C ASP A 564 33.42 -32.81 -6.56
N GLU A 565 33.78 -33.94 -5.94
CA GLU A 565 34.23 -35.15 -6.69
C GLU A 565 33.10 -35.70 -7.60
N ALA A 566 31.86 -35.76 -7.07
CA ALA A 566 30.72 -36.23 -7.84
C ALA A 566 30.35 -35.27 -8.99
N ILE A 567 30.40 -33.95 -8.76
CA ILE A 567 30.22 -32.96 -9.80
C ILE A 567 31.29 -33.09 -10.89
N THR A 568 32.55 -33.21 -10.47
CA THR A 568 33.69 -33.39 -11.39
C THR A 568 33.55 -34.66 -12.23
N ALA A 569 33.14 -35.78 -11.61
CA ALA A 569 32.89 -37.03 -12.30
C ALA A 569 31.74 -36.92 -13.32
N ASN A 570 30.64 -36.26 -12.95
CA ASN A 570 29.50 -36.04 -13.83
C ASN A 570 29.84 -35.11 -15.00
N LEU A 571 30.61 -34.04 -14.75
CA LEU A 571 31.08 -33.15 -15.82
C LEU A 571 32.00 -33.89 -16.81
N ARG A 572 32.89 -34.75 -16.32
CA ARG A 572 33.73 -35.61 -17.19
C ARG A 572 32.87 -36.58 -18.03
N ALA A 573 31.86 -37.19 -17.43
CA ALA A 573 30.95 -38.10 -18.14
C ALA A 573 30.15 -37.39 -19.23
N LEU A 574 29.86 -36.10 -19.05
CA LEU A 574 29.16 -35.24 -20.02
C LEU A 574 30.10 -34.58 -21.04
N GLY A 575 31.42 -34.85 -21.00
CA GLY A 575 32.41 -34.33 -21.94
C GLY A 575 32.87 -32.89 -21.65
N PHE A 576 32.60 -32.37 -20.45
CA PHE A 576 32.98 -31.00 -20.00
C PHE A 576 34.13 -30.97 -18.98
N GLY A 577 34.92 -32.04 -18.87
CA GLY A 577 36.07 -32.12 -17.98
C GLY A 577 37.39 -31.83 -18.71
N ASP A 578 38.11 -30.81 -18.18
CA ASP A 578 39.47 -30.35 -18.55
C ASP A 578 39.57 -29.48 -19.84
N GLN A 579 39.29 -28.19 -19.70
CA GLN A 579 40.16 -27.18 -20.35
C GLN A 579 40.81 -26.34 -19.25
N ARG A 580 42.12 -26.50 -19.09
CA ARG A 580 43.00 -25.59 -18.34
C ARG A 580 43.04 -24.23 -18.97
#